data_8058df93070ae234ccca044b3fd7e4de
#
_entry.id   8058df93070ae234ccca044b3fd7e4de
#
_cell.length_a   1.000
_cell.length_b   1.000
_cell.length_c   1.000
_cell.angle_alpha   90.00
_cell.angle_beta   90.00
_cell.angle_gamma   90.00
#
_symmetry.space_group_name_H-M   'P 1'
#
loop_
_entity.id
_entity.type
_entity.pdbx_description
1 polymer ?
#
loop_
_entity_poly.entity_id
_entity_poly.type
_entity_poly.pdbx_seq_one_letter_code
_entity_poly.pdbx_strand_id
1 'polypeptide(L)'
;MIILVASFVTALLAALLIVRSSSRHERLSADHDLSGPQKFHTRPVPRIGGVAVFAALLVGGVATQLGGTGEMRLLWMLIAASLPTFAFGLAEDLTKDISPRRRLFFTAVSAALAVWWLDAVLVRTAIPGVDQLVTMAPFAVILTVFVVTGVANSINIIDGFKGL
;
A
#
# COMPACT_ATOMS: atom_id res chain seq x y z
N MET A 1 14.20 3.37 18.14
CA MET A 1 15.23 2.54 17.48
C MET A 1 14.78 1.09 17.32
N ILE A 2 14.43 0.37 18.39
CA ILE A 2 14.05 -1.07 18.33
C ILE A 2 12.92 -1.34 17.35
N ILE A 3 11.87 -0.50 17.32
CA ILE A 3 10.72 -0.63 16.42
C ILE A 3 11.15 -0.59 14.94
N LEU A 4 11.98 0.39 14.57
CA LEU A 4 12.49 0.52 13.21
C LEU A 4 13.34 -0.67 12.79
N VAL A 5 14.23 -1.14 13.70
CA VAL A 5 15.06 -2.31 13.45
C VAL A 5 14.21 -3.56 13.28
N ALA A 6 13.24 -3.78 14.17
CA ALA A 6 12.33 -4.93 14.09
C ALA A 6 11.53 -4.94 12.78
N SER A 7 10.95 -3.80 12.39
CA SER A 7 10.21 -3.67 11.13
C SER A 7 11.12 -3.90 9.92
N PHE A 8 12.32 -3.30 9.92
CA PHE A 8 13.28 -3.49 8.83
C PHE A 8 13.72 -4.94 8.69
N VAL A 9 14.11 -5.58 9.80
CA VAL A 9 14.52 -7.00 9.80
C VAL A 9 13.38 -7.89 9.32
N THR A 10 12.16 -7.63 9.76
CA THR A 10 10.97 -8.39 9.31
C THR A 10 10.75 -8.22 7.81
N ALA A 11 10.78 -6.99 7.29
CA ALA A 11 10.63 -6.73 5.86
C ALA A 11 11.71 -7.45 5.05
N LEU A 12 12.97 -7.35 5.49
CA LEU A 12 14.11 -7.97 4.83
C LEU A 12 13.99 -9.50 4.81
N LEU A 13 13.70 -10.11 5.96
CA LEU A 13 13.55 -11.56 6.05
C LEU A 13 12.37 -12.07 5.23
N ALA A 14 11.22 -11.39 5.29
CA ALA A 14 10.06 -11.74 4.49
C ALA A 14 10.34 -11.61 2.99
N ALA A 15 10.96 -10.53 2.55
CA ALA A 15 11.36 -10.33 1.16
C ALA A 15 12.36 -11.41 0.69
N LEU A 16 13.38 -11.72 1.49
CA LEU A 16 14.35 -12.79 1.19
C LEU A 16 13.67 -14.16 1.11
N LEU A 17 12.73 -14.46 2.00
CA LEU A 17 11.96 -15.70 1.95
C LEU A 17 11.10 -15.79 0.69
N ILE A 18 10.42 -14.71 0.30
CA ILE A 18 9.64 -14.65 -0.94
C ILE A 18 10.54 -14.90 -2.15
N VAL A 19 11.67 -14.21 -2.25
CA VAL A 19 12.60 -14.37 -3.38
C VAL A 19 13.20 -15.77 -3.39
N ARG A 20 13.66 -16.29 -2.24
CA ARG A 20 14.31 -17.59 -2.15
C ARG A 20 13.35 -18.76 -2.39
N SER A 21 12.09 -18.59 -2.05
CA SER A 21 11.05 -19.61 -2.27
C SER A 21 10.24 -19.38 -3.55
N SER A 22 10.66 -18.44 -4.41
CA SER A 22 9.95 -18.10 -5.65
C SER A 22 9.66 -19.31 -6.53
N SER A 23 10.58 -20.28 -6.63
CA SER A 23 10.39 -21.51 -7.39
C SER A 23 9.25 -22.41 -6.86
N ARG A 24 8.88 -22.27 -5.57
CA ARG A 24 7.79 -23.07 -4.97
C ARG A 24 6.41 -22.48 -5.24
N HIS A 25 6.32 -21.16 -5.43
CA HIS A 25 5.06 -20.47 -5.71
C HIS A 25 5.06 -19.79 -7.08
N GLU A 26 5.99 -20.13 -7.95
CA GLU A 26 6.11 -19.59 -9.30
C GLU A 26 4.77 -19.64 -10.07
N ARG A 27 4.05 -20.75 -9.96
CA ARG A 27 2.73 -20.93 -10.60
C ARG A 27 1.67 -19.94 -10.11
N LEU A 28 1.73 -19.50 -8.84
CA LEU A 28 0.73 -18.63 -8.21
C LEU A 28 1.10 -17.15 -8.26
N SER A 29 2.36 -16.81 -8.04
CA SER A 29 2.80 -15.44 -7.80
C SER A 29 3.72 -14.85 -8.86
N ALA A 30 4.28 -15.67 -9.78
CA ALA A 30 5.18 -15.15 -10.82
C ALA A 30 4.42 -14.60 -12.03
N ASP A 31 4.89 -13.49 -12.55
CA ASP A 31 4.41 -12.93 -13.81
C ASP A 31 5.10 -13.64 -14.98
N HIS A 32 4.36 -14.52 -15.65
CA HIS A 32 4.82 -15.21 -16.86
C HIS A 32 4.53 -14.43 -18.15
N ASP A 33 3.69 -13.38 -18.07
CA ASP A 33 3.39 -12.54 -19.22
C ASP A 33 4.49 -11.48 -19.35
N LEU A 34 5.45 -11.76 -20.22
CA LEU A 34 6.57 -10.87 -20.54
C LEU A 34 6.25 -9.94 -21.74
N SER A 35 5.01 -9.99 -22.27
CA SER A 35 4.57 -9.18 -23.39
C SER A 35 3.83 -7.93 -22.92
N GLY A 36 4.27 -6.76 -23.35
CA GLY A 36 3.62 -5.48 -23.08
C GLY A 36 4.58 -4.32 -22.96
N PRO A 37 4.14 -3.10 -23.28
CA PRO A 37 5.01 -1.92 -23.34
C PRO A 37 5.59 -1.49 -21.98
N GLN A 38 5.06 -2.01 -20.87
CA GLN A 38 5.51 -1.70 -19.51
C GLN A 38 6.25 -2.87 -18.83
N LYS A 39 6.53 -3.97 -19.55
CA LYS A 39 7.14 -5.18 -19.01
C LYS A 39 8.57 -5.33 -19.47
N PHE A 40 9.52 -4.98 -18.61
CA PHE A 40 10.95 -4.99 -18.91
C PHE A 40 11.71 -6.17 -18.27
N HIS A 41 11.02 -7.04 -17.53
CA HIS A 41 11.65 -8.20 -16.90
C HIS A 41 11.84 -9.34 -17.90
N THR A 42 13.06 -9.89 -17.94
CA THR A 42 13.41 -11.06 -18.75
C THR A 42 13.19 -12.38 -18.03
N ARG A 43 12.90 -12.35 -16.72
CA ARG A 43 12.63 -13.52 -15.89
C ARG A 43 11.36 -13.29 -15.06
N PRO A 44 10.58 -14.34 -14.76
CA PRO A 44 9.43 -14.23 -13.87
C PRO A 44 9.84 -13.69 -12.50
N VAL A 45 9.13 -12.66 -12.00
CA VAL A 45 9.39 -12.03 -10.70
C VAL A 45 8.16 -12.24 -9.82
N PRO A 46 8.34 -12.63 -8.52
CA PRO A 46 7.23 -12.71 -7.59
C PRO A 46 6.56 -11.35 -7.38
N ARG A 47 5.23 -11.29 -7.50
CA ARG A 47 4.46 -10.04 -7.30
C ARG A 47 4.07 -9.77 -5.85
N ILE A 48 4.17 -10.77 -4.97
CA ILE A 48 3.68 -10.71 -3.57
C ILE A 48 4.60 -9.91 -2.61
N GLY A 49 5.40 -8.97 -3.12
CA GLY A 49 6.28 -8.13 -2.30
C GLY A 49 5.56 -7.32 -1.23
N GLY A 50 4.31 -6.91 -1.50
CA GLY A 50 3.45 -6.21 -0.54
C GLY A 50 3.24 -6.95 0.79
N VAL A 51 3.32 -8.28 0.78
CA VAL A 51 3.22 -9.11 2.00
C VAL A 51 4.37 -8.81 2.97
N ALA A 52 5.59 -8.61 2.46
CA ALA A 52 6.74 -8.28 3.30
C ALA A 52 6.59 -6.91 3.98
N VAL A 53 6.08 -5.92 3.24
CA VAL A 53 5.80 -4.59 3.76
C VAL A 53 4.71 -4.64 4.82
N PHE A 54 3.61 -5.35 4.55
CA PHE A 54 2.50 -5.46 5.49
C PHE A 54 2.88 -6.22 6.77
N ALA A 55 3.67 -7.28 6.66
CA ALA A 55 4.22 -8.00 7.82
C ALA A 55 5.11 -7.08 8.69
N ALA A 56 5.93 -6.24 8.07
CA ALA A 56 6.76 -5.27 8.79
C ALA A 56 5.92 -4.23 9.53
N LEU A 57 4.83 -3.76 8.93
CA LEU A 57 3.89 -2.84 9.58
C LEU A 57 3.23 -3.48 10.81
N LEU A 58 2.80 -4.75 10.70
CA LEU A 58 2.21 -5.48 11.83
C LEU A 58 3.22 -5.66 12.97
N VAL A 59 4.46 -6.09 12.65
CA VAL A 59 5.51 -6.26 13.66
C VAL A 59 5.89 -4.92 14.30
N GLY A 60 5.96 -3.84 13.51
CA GLY A 60 6.16 -2.50 14.02
C GLY A 60 5.04 -2.07 14.97
N GLY A 61 3.78 -2.38 14.63
CA GLY A 61 2.61 -2.15 15.48
C GLY A 61 2.70 -2.88 16.81
N VAL A 62 3.00 -4.17 16.78
CA VAL A 62 3.18 -5.00 17.98
C VAL A 62 4.36 -4.50 18.83
N ALA A 63 5.51 -4.17 18.20
CA ALA A 63 6.67 -3.66 18.91
C ALA A 63 6.40 -2.31 19.58
N THR A 64 5.62 -1.43 18.94
CA THR A 64 5.14 -0.17 19.55
C THR A 64 4.26 -0.44 20.75
N GLN A 65 3.39 -1.44 20.64
CA GLN A 65 2.51 -1.87 21.72
C GLN A 65 3.27 -2.38 22.93
N LEU A 66 4.24 -3.25 22.72
CA LEU A 66 5.06 -3.82 23.80
C LEU A 66 5.99 -2.78 24.43
N GLY A 67 6.42 -1.79 23.65
CA GLY A 67 7.29 -0.71 24.11
C GLY A 67 6.60 0.38 24.92
N GLY A 68 5.25 0.35 25.00
CA GLY A 68 4.47 1.36 25.73
C GLY A 68 4.62 2.79 25.17
N THR A 69 5.12 2.92 23.94
CA THR A 69 5.42 4.21 23.31
C THR A 69 4.34 4.56 22.27
N GLY A 70 3.66 5.67 22.45
CA GLY A 70 2.91 6.31 21.39
C GLY A 70 1.42 6.00 21.28
N GLU A 71 0.82 6.58 20.27
CA GLU A 71 -0.60 6.53 19.97
C GLU A 71 -0.99 5.22 19.28
N MET A 72 -1.08 4.16 20.06
CA MET A 72 -1.38 2.82 19.63
C MET A 72 -2.66 2.70 18.82
N ARG A 73 -3.68 3.42 19.26
CA ARG A 73 -4.99 3.45 18.59
C ARG A 73 -4.85 3.94 17.15
N LEU A 74 -4.12 5.05 16.95
CA LEU A 74 -3.89 5.66 15.64
C LEU A 74 -3.22 4.66 14.68
N LEU A 75 -2.17 3.98 15.15
CA LEU A 75 -1.43 3.01 14.34
C LEU A 75 -2.30 1.83 13.90
N TRP A 76 -3.06 1.24 14.83
CA TRP A 76 -3.95 0.13 14.50
C TRP A 76 -5.11 0.53 13.59
N MET A 77 -5.65 1.74 13.76
CA MET A 77 -6.66 2.28 12.85
C MET A 77 -6.09 2.49 11.44
N LEU A 78 -4.84 2.94 11.32
CA LEU A 78 -4.16 3.13 10.04
C LEU A 78 -3.93 1.79 9.34
N ILE A 79 -3.44 0.78 10.08
CA ILE A 79 -3.27 -0.59 9.57
C ILE A 79 -4.64 -1.15 9.14
N ALA A 80 -5.68 -1.00 9.96
CA ALA A 80 -7.01 -1.46 9.61
C ALA A 80 -7.59 -0.75 8.38
N ALA A 81 -7.40 0.57 8.25
CA ALA A 81 -7.83 1.33 7.08
C ALA A 81 -7.10 0.90 5.79
N SER A 82 -5.86 0.38 5.89
CA SER A 82 -5.10 -0.10 4.74
C SER A 82 -5.51 -1.52 4.28
N LEU A 83 -6.25 -2.27 5.10
CA LEU A 83 -6.63 -3.66 4.79
C LEU A 83 -7.37 -3.85 3.46
N PRO A 84 -8.36 -3.01 3.07
CA PRO A 84 -9.03 -3.19 1.80
C PRO A 84 -8.07 -3.11 0.62
N THR A 85 -7.19 -2.12 0.58
CA THR A 85 -6.17 -1.99 -0.49
C THR A 85 -5.21 -3.17 -0.48
N PHE A 86 -4.71 -3.57 0.69
CA PHE A 86 -3.77 -4.69 0.81
C PHE A 86 -4.41 -6.01 0.38
N ALA A 87 -5.61 -6.33 0.87
CA ALA A 87 -6.30 -7.58 0.57
C ALA A 87 -6.61 -7.71 -0.93
N PHE A 88 -7.07 -6.62 -1.55
CA PHE A 88 -7.35 -6.63 -2.99
C PHE A 88 -6.09 -6.59 -3.84
N GLY A 89 -5.05 -5.86 -3.45
CA GLY A 89 -3.75 -5.92 -4.11
C GLY A 89 -3.16 -7.32 -4.07
N LEU A 90 -3.21 -7.99 -2.91
CA LEU A 90 -2.76 -9.37 -2.79
C LEU A 90 -3.62 -10.34 -3.61
N ALA A 91 -4.93 -10.17 -3.63
CA ALA A 91 -5.82 -10.97 -4.48
C ALA A 91 -5.50 -10.77 -5.98
N GLU A 92 -5.22 -9.54 -6.41
CA GLU A 92 -4.77 -9.24 -7.78
C GLU A 92 -3.46 -9.96 -8.11
N ASP A 93 -2.47 -9.87 -7.21
CA ASP A 93 -1.16 -10.53 -7.38
C ASP A 93 -1.28 -12.06 -7.51
N LEU A 94 -2.24 -12.66 -6.80
CA LEU A 94 -2.47 -14.11 -6.82
C LEU A 94 -3.35 -14.56 -7.99
N THR A 95 -4.41 -13.82 -8.32
CA THR A 95 -5.39 -14.23 -9.35
C THR A 95 -5.06 -13.70 -10.73
N LYS A 96 -4.26 -12.62 -10.82
CA LYS A 96 -3.88 -11.91 -12.06
C LYS A 96 -5.06 -11.36 -12.87
N ASP A 97 -6.25 -11.30 -12.30
CA ASP A 97 -7.51 -11.06 -13.02
C ASP A 97 -8.34 -9.88 -12.49
N ILE A 98 -7.75 -9.00 -11.67
CA ILE A 98 -8.46 -7.84 -11.12
C ILE A 98 -8.28 -6.63 -12.05
N SER A 99 -9.42 -6.03 -12.45
CA SER A 99 -9.40 -4.84 -13.29
C SER A 99 -8.86 -3.61 -12.55
N PRO A 100 -8.15 -2.68 -13.23
CA PRO A 100 -7.66 -1.44 -12.64
C PRO A 100 -8.74 -0.62 -11.92
N ARG A 101 -10.00 -0.70 -12.39
CA ARG A 101 -11.14 -0.02 -11.75
C ARG A 101 -11.44 -0.56 -10.36
N ARG A 102 -11.36 -1.89 -10.16
CA ARG A 102 -11.57 -2.51 -8.84
C ARG A 102 -10.45 -2.11 -7.87
N ARG A 103 -9.21 -2.08 -8.33
CA ARG A 103 -8.07 -1.60 -7.53
C ARG A 103 -8.27 -0.16 -7.07
N LEU A 104 -8.62 0.75 -7.99
CA LEU A 104 -8.94 2.14 -7.66
C LEU A 104 -10.07 2.23 -6.62
N PHE A 105 -11.12 1.44 -6.78
CA PHE A 105 -12.25 1.42 -5.84
C PHE A 105 -11.80 1.03 -4.42
N PHE A 106 -11.04 -0.06 -4.27
CA PHE A 106 -10.60 -0.49 -2.93
C PHE A 106 -9.56 0.43 -2.31
N THR A 107 -8.74 1.08 -3.12
CA THR A 107 -7.84 2.15 -2.63
C THR A 107 -8.64 3.36 -2.16
N ALA A 108 -9.69 3.75 -2.87
CA ALA A 108 -10.59 4.81 -2.44
C ALA A 108 -11.35 4.46 -1.15
N VAL A 109 -11.77 3.21 -0.99
CA VAL A 109 -12.38 2.71 0.27
C VAL A 109 -11.38 2.83 1.43
N SER A 110 -10.14 2.40 1.25
CA SER A 110 -9.10 2.55 2.27
C SER A 110 -8.85 4.01 2.65
N ALA A 111 -8.78 4.89 1.65
CA ALA A 111 -8.63 6.33 1.88
C ALA A 111 -9.83 6.92 2.63
N ALA A 112 -11.05 6.53 2.28
CA ALA A 112 -12.27 6.98 2.97
C ALA A 112 -12.32 6.49 4.43
N LEU A 113 -11.89 5.24 4.70
CA LEU A 113 -11.76 4.72 6.07
C LEU A 113 -10.72 5.49 6.88
N ALA A 114 -9.59 5.85 6.27
CA ALA A 114 -8.57 6.68 6.92
C ALA A 114 -9.11 8.07 7.26
N VAL A 115 -9.83 8.70 6.33
CA VAL A 115 -10.51 9.98 6.60
C VAL A 115 -11.49 9.85 7.76
N TRP A 116 -12.32 8.81 7.74
CA TRP A 116 -13.39 8.65 8.76
C TRP A 116 -12.85 8.29 10.14
N TRP A 117 -11.87 7.40 10.24
CA TRP A 117 -11.37 6.91 11.54
C TRP A 117 -10.29 7.78 12.16
N LEU A 118 -9.51 8.46 11.31
CA LEU A 118 -8.29 9.17 11.71
C LEU A 118 -8.43 10.68 11.55
N ASP A 119 -9.57 11.14 11.01
CA ASP A 119 -9.77 12.54 10.64
C ASP A 119 -8.66 13.08 9.69
N ALA A 120 -8.10 12.15 8.89
CA ALA A 120 -6.95 12.40 8.03
C ALA A 120 -7.39 13.15 6.76
N VAL A 121 -7.62 14.43 6.87
CA VAL A 121 -8.13 15.29 5.80
C VAL A 121 -7.07 16.31 5.37
N LEU A 122 -6.96 16.54 4.08
CA LEU A 122 -6.12 17.62 3.53
C LEU A 122 -6.71 18.98 3.91
N VAL A 123 -5.98 19.69 4.76
CA VAL A 123 -6.36 21.03 5.23
C VAL A 123 -5.68 22.15 4.44
N ARG A 124 -4.65 21.85 3.66
CA ARG A 124 -3.89 22.79 2.86
C ARG A 124 -3.21 22.12 1.69
N THR A 125 -3.26 22.72 0.52
CA THR A 125 -2.63 22.24 -0.71
C THR A 125 -1.51 23.15 -1.22
N ALA A 126 -1.44 24.37 -0.72
CA ALA A 126 -0.59 25.45 -1.21
C ALA A 126 -0.87 25.84 -2.69
N ILE A 127 -2.05 25.49 -3.20
CA ILE A 127 -2.50 25.89 -4.55
C ILE A 127 -3.54 26.99 -4.41
N PRO A 128 -3.29 28.19 -4.98
CA PRO A 128 -4.25 29.29 -4.93
C PRO A 128 -5.62 28.87 -5.48
N GLY A 129 -6.69 29.18 -4.77
CA GLY A 129 -8.07 28.79 -5.12
C GLY A 129 -8.47 27.42 -4.57
N VAL A 130 -7.60 26.44 -4.58
CA VAL A 130 -7.89 25.09 -4.00
C VAL A 130 -7.91 25.17 -2.47
N ASP A 131 -7.01 25.95 -1.86
CA ASP A 131 -6.96 26.15 -0.41
C ASP A 131 -8.26 26.77 0.14
N GLN A 132 -8.96 27.59 -0.65
CA GLN A 132 -10.27 28.11 -0.28
C GLN A 132 -11.36 27.02 -0.30
N LEU A 133 -11.26 26.08 -1.25
CA LEU A 133 -12.23 24.98 -1.38
C LEU A 133 -12.05 23.93 -0.29
N VAL A 134 -10.81 23.64 0.14
CA VAL A 134 -10.56 22.66 1.22
C VAL A 134 -11.01 23.16 2.60
N THR A 135 -11.37 24.43 2.76
CA THR A 135 -12.06 24.88 3.97
C THR A 135 -13.46 24.29 4.12
N MET A 136 -14.05 23.85 3.00
CA MET A 136 -15.34 23.14 2.98
C MET A 136 -15.11 21.66 3.23
N ALA A 137 -15.60 21.13 4.36
CA ALA A 137 -15.38 19.74 4.76
C ALA A 137 -15.69 18.68 3.67
N PRO A 138 -16.81 18.75 2.92
CA PRO A 138 -17.10 17.76 1.87
C PRO A 138 -16.03 17.78 0.76
N PHE A 139 -15.58 18.97 0.36
CA PHE A 139 -14.57 19.11 -0.67
C PHE A 139 -13.21 18.57 -0.20
N ALA A 140 -12.82 18.91 1.03
CA ALA A 140 -11.59 18.41 1.64
C ALA A 140 -11.55 16.87 1.69
N VAL A 141 -12.65 16.22 2.09
CA VAL A 141 -12.78 14.75 2.11
C VAL A 141 -12.64 14.17 0.70
N ILE A 142 -13.39 14.69 -0.27
CA ILE A 142 -13.35 14.19 -1.66
C ILE A 142 -11.94 14.35 -2.24
N LEU A 143 -11.33 15.52 -2.04
CA LEU A 143 -9.98 15.80 -2.52
C LEU A 143 -8.95 14.85 -1.87
N THR A 144 -9.06 14.61 -0.57
CA THR A 144 -8.16 13.69 0.15
C THR A 144 -8.25 12.28 -0.42
N VAL A 145 -9.47 11.74 -0.57
CA VAL A 145 -9.68 10.42 -1.14
C VAL A 145 -9.14 10.35 -2.57
N PHE A 146 -9.39 11.38 -3.37
CA PHE A 146 -8.90 11.45 -4.75
C PHE A 146 -7.37 11.46 -4.82
N VAL A 147 -6.71 12.30 -4.03
CA VAL A 147 -5.25 12.43 -4.01
C VAL A 147 -4.59 11.14 -3.52
N VAL A 148 -5.05 10.57 -2.41
CA VAL A 148 -4.49 9.30 -1.87
C VAL A 148 -4.64 8.18 -2.88
N THR A 149 -5.83 8.05 -3.49
CA THR A 149 -6.10 7.03 -4.50
C THR A 149 -5.24 7.24 -5.74
N GLY A 150 -5.11 8.48 -6.20
CA GLY A 150 -4.30 8.83 -7.37
C GLY A 150 -2.82 8.53 -7.16
N VAL A 151 -2.25 8.96 -6.02
CA VAL A 151 -0.84 8.72 -5.68
C VAL A 151 -0.56 7.22 -5.55
N ALA A 152 -1.38 6.49 -4.80
CA ALA A 152 -1.20 5.04 -4.63
C ALA A 152 -1.25 4.30 -5.97
N ASN A 153 -2.17 4.69 -6.86
CA ASN A 153 -2.27 4.07 -8.18
C ASN A 153 -1.10 4.48 -9.11
N SER A 154 -0.61 5.72 -9.01
CA SER A 154 0.56 6.18 -9.77
C SER A 154 1.81 5.39 -9.40
N ILE A 155 2.06 5.16 -8.11
CA ILE A 155 3.18 4.35 -7.63
C ILE A 155 3.08 2.92 -8.19
N ASN A 156 1.89 2.33 -8.21
CA ASN A 156 1.68 1.01 -8.76
C ASN A 156 1.97 0.92 -10.27
N ILE A 157 1.67 1.99 -11.04
CA ILE A 157 1.98 2.05 -12.47
C ILE A 157 3.49 2.20 -12.70
N ILE A 158 4.15 3.02 -11.89
CA ILE A 158 5.59 3.30 -12.01
C ILE A 158 6.43 2.07 -11.67
N ASP A 159 5.99 1.24 -10.73
CA ASP A 159 6.69 0.01 -10.31
C ASP A 159 6.92 -1.00 -11.47
N GLY A 160 6.23 -0.85 -12.59
CA GLY A 160 6.46 -1.62 -13.82
C GLY A 160 7.76 -1.28 -14.58
N PHE A 161 8.46 -0.21 -14.24
CA PHE A 161 9.67 0.22 -14.95
C PHE A 161 10.94 -0.27 -14.26
N LYS A 162 11.90 -0.78 -15.04
CA LYS A 162 13.24 -1.14 -14.55
C LYS A 162 13.98 0.10 -14.04
N GLY A 163 14.51 0.00 -12.82
CA GLY A 163 15.40 1.03 -12.27
C GLY A 163 14.71 2.02 -11.33
N LEU A 164 13.50 1.72 -10.89
CA LEU A 164 12.80 2.43 -9.82
C LEU A 164 12.81 1.61 -8.54
#